data_662c98216df49373584fd370e250d66e
#
_entry.id   662c98216df49373584fd370e250d66e
#
_cell.length_a   1.000
_cell.length_b   1.000
_cell.length_c   1.000
_cell.angle_alpha   90.00
_cell.angle_beta   90.00
_cell.angle_gamma   90.00
#
_symmetry.space_group_name_H-M   'P 1'
#
loop_
_entity.id
_entity.type
_entity.pdbx_description
1 polymer ?
#
loop_
_entity_poly.entity_id
_entity_poly.type
_entity_poly.pdbx_seq_one_letter_code
_entity_poly.pdbx_strand_id
1 'polypeptide(L)'
;MSLYTFPFDSAETPEHDRLGGKCTSLAIMTGAGMPVPPGFAVTTESYDAVVNDPKLQAHIKEILAGLDPDNVADLDHRSAQIRELILTQPVPEEVYAEVHTAYATLMELCGGEVPVAVRSSATAEDLPDASFAGQQDTYLWIIGEQHVLQKIRECWASLYTARAITYRAANNIPDEGLSIAVAVQKMVNSRSSGVAMTIDPSNGDRTKIVIDSSWGLGEMVVSGEVTPDNFVLDKIMMSVVNRIISDKHEELVPTGHGSIARKEVEEPRRSSPSLSED
;
A
#
# COMPACT_ATOMS: atom_id res chain seq x y z
N MET A 1 23.32 -8.40 7.18
CA MET A 1 22.11 -7.58 7.28
C MET A 1 22.01 -6.73 6.04
N SER A 2 20.96 -6.87 5.30
CA SER A 2 20.64 -5.96 4.18
C SER A 2 20.24 -4.61 4.75
N LEU A 3 20.77 -3.52 4.22
CA LEU A 3 20.44 -2.18 4.69
C LEU A 3 19.17 -1.66 3.99
N TYR A 4 19.07 -1.92 2.70
CA TYR A 4 18.09 -1.30 1.80
C TYR A 4 16.84 -2.15 1.54
N THR A 5 16.87 -3.43 1.93
CA THR A 5 15.70 -4.32 1.80
C THR A 5 15.49 -5.16 3.05
N PHE A 6 14.24 -5.61 3.28
CA PHE A 6 13.87 -6.46 4.41
C PHE A 6 12.83 -7.51 3.95
N PRO A 7 13.17 -8.80 3.86
CA PRO A 7 12.22 -9.86 3.54
C PRO A 7 11.17 -10.03 4.65
N PHE A 8 9.90 -10.23 4.31
CA PHE A 8 8.83 -10.37 5.32
C PHE A 8 8.95 -11.64 6.16
N ASP A 9 9.64 -12.66 5.65
CA ASP A 9 9.95 -13.91 6.36
C ASP A 9 11.31 -13.88 7.10
N SER A 10 11.91 -12.71 7.24
CA SER A 10 13.15 -12.54 8.00
C SER A 10 12.97 -12.96 9.46
N ALA A 11 14.01 -13.63 10.01
CA ALA A 11 14.07 -13.92 11.44
C ALA A 11 14.45 -12.68 12.30
N GLU A 12 14.80 -11.57 11.65
CA GLU A 12 15.12 -10.31 12.32
C GLU A 12 13.86 -9.64 12.86
N THR A 13 13.99 -8.90 13.96
CA THR A 13 12.87 -8.10 14.48
C THR A 13 12.57 -6.94 13.54
N PRO A 14 11.33 -6.82 13.04
CA PRO A 14 10.98 -5.70 12.18
C PRO A 14 10.92 -4.40 12.99
N GLU A 15 11.63 -3.37 12.52
CA GLU A 15 11.67 -2.05 13.13
C GLU A 15 10.75 -1.09 12.39
N HIS A 16 9.81 -0.46 13.11
CA HIS A 16 8.83 0.44 12.51
C HIS A 16 9.47 1.62 11.79
N ASP A 17 10.53 2.19 12.34
CA ASP A 17 11.22 3.34 11.75
C ASP A 17 11.92 3.01 10.42
N ARG A 18 12.28 1.73 10.22
CA ARG A 18 12.86 1.23 8.96
C ARG A 18 11.82 0.81 7.94
N LEU A 19 10.67 0.31 8.40
CA LEU A 19 9.72 -0.42 7.56
C LEU A 19 8.40 0.31 7.36
N GLY A 20 8.08 1.29 8.21
CA GLY A 20 6.75 1.88 8.29
C GLY A 20 5.68 0.88 8.78
N GLY A 21 4.47 1.34 9.01
CA GLY A 21 3.41 0.55 9.63
C GLY A 21 3.01 -0.69 8.84
N LYS A 22 2.77 -0.56 7.52
CA LYS A 22 2.33 -1.68 6.67
C LYS A 22 3.38 -2.81 6.59
N CYS A 23 4.63 -2.49 6.29
CA CYS A 23 5.67 -3.50 6.15
C CYS A 23 5.98 -4.17 7.50
N THR A 24 6.00 -3.42 8.59
CA THR A 24 6.16 -3.97 9.95
C THR A 24 5.05 -4.97 10.26
N SER A 25 3.79 -4.62 9.98
CA SER A 25 2.64 -5.49 10.20
C SER A 25 2.71 -6.76 9.35
N LEU A 26 3.11 -6.66 8.07
CA LEU A 26 3.30 -7.80 7.19
C LEU A 26 4.37 -8.76 7.70
N ALA A 27 5.52 -8.23 8.15
CA ALA A 27 6.59 -9.04 8.73
C ALA A 27 6.16 -9.74 10.03
N ILE A 28 5.48 -9.02 10.94
CA ILE A 28 4.96 -9.60 12.19
C ILE A 28 3.95 -10.72 11.90
N MET A 29 3.01 -10.50 10.98
CA MET A 29 2.01 -11.51 10.61
C MET A 29 2.65 -12.74 9.97
N THR A 30 3.66 -12.54 9.10
CA THR A 30 4.43 -13.64 8.50
C THR A 30 5.15 -14.44 9.58
N GLY A 31 5.85 -13.78 10.50
CA GLY A 31 6.52 -14.42 11.64
C GLY A 31 5.57 -15.16 12.58
N ALA A 32 4.32 -14.71 12.69
CA ALA A 32 3.25 -15.38 13.43
C ALA A 32 2.63 -16.59 12.69
N GLY A 33 3.12 -16.91 11.48
CA GLY A 33 2.61 -18.03 10.66
C GLY A 33 1.27 -17.76 9.98
N MET A 34 0.86 -16.50 9.88
CA MET A 34 -0.33 -16.12 9.10
C MET A 34 -0.07 -16.29 7.60
N PRO A 35 -1.09 -16.60 6.78
CA PRO A 35 -0.94 -16.82 5.33
C PRO A 35 -0.73 -15.50 4.57
N VAL A 36 0.37 -14.81 4.85
CA VAL A 36 0.77 -13.57 4.16
C VAL A 36 1.45 -13.94 2.85
N PRO A 37 1.03 -13.37 1.70
CA PRO A 37 1.75 -13.56 0.45
C PRO A 37 3.20 -13.09 0.57
N PRO A 38 4.18 -13.83 0.00
CA PRO A 38 5.58 -13.49 0.12
C PRO A 38 5.92 -12.13 -0.48
N GLY A 39 6.95 -11.50 0.06
CA GLY A 39 7.38 -10.18 -0.37
C GLY A 39 8.52 -9.64 0.48
N PHE A 40 8.90 -8.42 0.21
CA PHE A 40 9.94 -7.68 0.94
C PHE A 40 9.58 -6.20 1.05
N ALA A 41 10.16 -5.55 2.02
CA ALA A 41 10.17 -4.09 2.11
C ALA A 41 11.43 -3.54 1.45
N VAL A 42 11.31 -2.43 0.73
CA VAL A 42 12.39 -1.48 0.44
C VAL A 42 12.37 -0.48 1.59
N THR A 43 13.44 -0.41 2.34
CA THR A 43 13.48 0.27 3.65
C THR A 43 13.51 1.80 3.53
N THR A 44 13.32 2.48 4.64
CA THR A 44 13.46 3.94 4.72
C THR A 44 14.86 4.40 4.36
N GLU A 45 15.90 3.61 4.66
CA GLU A 45 17.28 3.91 4.28
C GLU A 45 17.48 3.98 2.75
N SER A 46 16.68 3.21 1.98
CA SER A 46 16.68 3.31 0.52
C SER A 46 16.14 4.65 0.05
N TYR A 47 15.05 5.13 0.66
CA TYR A 47 14.50 6.46 0.39
C TYR A 47 15.53 7.53 0.76
N ASP A 48 16.11 7.43 1.95
CA ASP A 48 17.07 8.39 2.47
C ASP A 48 18.32 8.49 1.58
N ALA A 49 18.82 7.37 1.05
CA ALA A 49 19.95 7.33 0.15
C ALA A 49 19.70 8.06 -1.20
N VAL A 50 18.43 8.20 -1.61
CA VAL A 50 18.05 8.84 -2.87
C VAL A 50 17.52 10.27 -2.66
N VAL A 51 16.65 10.46 -1.68
CA VAL A 51 15.86 11.70 -1.53
C VAL A 51 16.43 12.63 -0.47
N ASN A 52 17.11 12.09 0.55
CA ASN A 52 17.69 12.92 1.61
C ASN A 52 19.11 13.46 1.27
N ASP A 53 19.46 13.51 -0.02
CA ASP A 53 20.62 14.29 -0.47
C ASP A 53 20.42 15.77 -0.09
N PRO A 54 21.43 16.43 0.56
CA PRO A 54 21.29 17.81 1.04
C PRO A 54 20.96 18.84 -0.05
N LYS A 55 21.42 18.62 -1.29
CA LYS A 55 21.13 19.55 -2.41
C LYS A 55 19.71 19.37 -2.90
N LEU A 56 19.24 18.12 -2.99
CA LEU A 56 17.88 17.80 -3.36
C LEU A 56 16.91 18.36 -2.32
N GLN A 57 17.18 18.13 -1.04
CA GLN A 57 16.36 18.65 0.05
C GLN A 57 16.32 20.18 0.09
N ALA A 58 17.45 20.85 -0.17
CA ALA A 58 17.48 22.32 -0.29
C ALA A 58 16.60 22.83 -1.44
N HIS A 59 16.62 22.14 -2.59
CA HIS A 59 15.80 22.48 -3.75
C HIS A 59 14.30 22.22 -3.48
N ILE A 60 13.95 21.09 -2.84
CA ILE A 60 12.56 20.82 -2.42
C ILE A 60 12.07 21.94 -1.48
N LYS A 61 12.87 22.29 -0.49
CA LYS A 61 12.53 23.39 0.44
C LYS A 61 12.35 24.72 -0.26
N GLU A 62 13.13 25.01 -1.28
CA GLU A 62 13.01 26.21 -2.11
C GLU A 62 11.69 26.22 -2.90
N ILE A 63 11.31 25.08 -3.49
CA ILE A 63 10.03 24.92 -4.19
C ILE A 63 8.84 25.10 -3.23
N LEU A 64 8.92 24.58 -2.01
CA LEU A 64 7.86 24.71 -1.01
C LEU A 64 7.81 26.07 -0.33
N ALA A 65 8.85 26.89 -0.45
CA ALA A 65 8.90 28.20 0.21
C ALA A 65 7.75 29.11 -0.23
N GLY A 66 6.99 29.63 0.75
CA GLY A 66 5.87 30.54 0.50
C GLY A 66 4.66 29.87 -0.19
N LEU A 67 4.58 28.53 -0.21
CA LEU A 67 3.41 27.83 -0.69
C LEU A 67 2.18 28.18 0.17
N ASP A 68 1.10 28.58 -0.49
CA ASP A 68 -0.22 28.68 0.10
C ASP A 68 -1.01 27.39 -0.22
N PRO A 69 -1.31 26.54 0.78
CA PRO A 69 -2.03 25.29 0.57
C PRO A 69 -3.46 25.46 0.01
N ASP A 70 -4.04 26.65 0.15
CA ASP A 70 -5.38 26.95 -0.37
C ASP A 70 -5.33 27.35 -1.87
N ASN A 71 -4.16 27.65 -2.39
CA ASN A 71 -3.96 27.89 -3.83
C ASN A 71 -3.72 26.57 -4.57
N VAL A 72 -4.81 25.87 -4.94
CA VAL A 72 -4.78 24.55 -5.57
C VAL A 72 -3.87 24.50 -6.81
N ALA A 73 -3.91 25.51 -7.66
CA ALA A 73 -3.13 25.53 -8.91
C ALA A 73 -1.60 25.62 -8.65
N ASP A 74 -1.18 26.46 -7.68
CA ASP A 74 0.22 26.57 -7.27
C ASP A 74 0.69 25.30 -6.54
N LEU A 75 -0.16 24.75 -5.68
CA LEU A 75 0.08 23.51 -4.98
C LEU A 75 0.30 22.34 -5.96
N ASP A 76 -0.59 22.16 -6.94
CA ASP A 76 -0.47 21.09 -7.95
C ASP A 76 0.80 21.27 -8.79
N HIS A 77 1.14 22.50 -9.18
CA HIS A 77 2.34 22.80 -9.95
C HIS A 77 3.62 22.43 -9.18
N ARG A 78 3.73 22.89 -7.93
CA ARG A 78 4.91 22.61 -7.08
C ARG A 78 5.01 21.14 -6.71
N SER A 79 3.87 20.49 -6.42
CA SER A 79 3.81 19.05 -6.23
C SER A 79 4.38 18.28 -7.42
N ALA A 80 3.95 18.64 -8.64
CA ALA A 80 4.45 18.00 -9.85
C ALA A 80 5.96 18.21 -10.04
N GLN A 81 6.45 19.42 -9.80
CA GLN A 81 7.89 19.73 -9.87
C GLN A 81 8.72 18.88 -8.91
N ILE A 82 8.30 18.78 -7.64
CA ILE A 82 9.04 18.00 -6.65
C ILE A 82 9.03 16.52 -7.01
N ARG A 83 7.87 16.00 -7.42
CA ARG A 83 7.75 14.60 -7.82
C ARG A 83 8.63 14.25 -9.01
N GLU A 84 8.66 15.09 -10.04
CA GLU A 84 9.56 14.92 -11.19
C GLU A 84 11.02 14.97 -10.77
N LEU A 85 11.38 15.91 -9.88
CA LEU A 85 12.72 16.05 -9.34
C LEU A 85 13.17 14.75 -8.64
N ILE A 86 12.30 14.11 -7.82
CA ILE A 86 12.59 12.84 -7.15
C ILE A 86 12.70 11.70 -8.18
N LEU A 87 11.78 11.62 -9.13
CA LEU A 87 11.76 10.57 -10.15
C LEU A 87 12.98 10.59 -11.08
N THR A 88 13.64 11.74 -11.22
CA THR A 88 14.85 11.89 -12.05
C THR A 88 16.16 11.65 -11.30
N GLN A 89 16.13 11.51 -9.97
CA GLN A 89 17.35 11.22 -9.20
C GLN A 89 17.95 9.86 -9.57
N PRO A 90 19.27 9.72 -9.66
CA PRO A 90 19.91 8.42 -9.80
C PRO A 90 19.70 7.59 -8.52
N VAL A 91 19.41 6.31 -8.69
CA VAL A 91 19.38 5.35 -7.59
C VAL A 91 20.81 4.84 -7.38
N PRO A 92 21.39 4.92 -6.16
CA PRO A 92 22.71 4.37 -5.86
C PRO A 92 22.80 2.89 -6.22
N GLU A 93 23.99 2.46 -6.68
CA GLU A 93 24.21 1.08 -7.13
C GLU A 93 23.93 0.06 -6.02
N GLU A 94 24.24 0.40 -4.77
CA GLU A 94 24.02 -0.45 -3.61
C GLU A 94 22.51 -0.69 -3.38
N VAL A 95 21.69 0.35 -3.50
CA VAL A 95 20.22 0.25 -3.38
C VAL A 95 19.67 -0.61 -4.50
N TYR A 96 20.13 -0.33 -5.74
CA TYR A 96 19.72 -1.11 -6.91
C TYR A 96 20.06 -2.60 -6.75
N ALA A 97 21.28 -2.92 -6.36
CA ALA A 97 21.75 -4.29 -6.22
C ALA A 97 20.98 -5.10 -5.16
N GLU A 98 20.64 -4.46 -4.03
CA GLU A 98 19.84 -5.12 -3.00
C GLU A 98 18.38 -5.33 -3.44
N VAL A 99 17.76 -4.34 -4.08
CA VAL A 99 16.39 -4.47 -4.61
C VAL A 99 16.33 -5.53 -5.70
N HIS A 100 17.33 -5.56 -6.60
CA HIS A 100 17.47 -6.61 -7.61
C HIS A 100 17.54 -8.00 -6.98
N THR A 101 18.40 -8.18 -5.99
CA THR A 101 18.58 -9.45 -5.28
C THR A 101 17.28 -9.88 -4.58
N ALA A 102 16.61 -8.97 -3.87
CA ALA A 102 15.35 -9.25 -3.18
C ALA A 102 14.24 -9.62 -4.16
N TYR A 103 14.14 -8.90 -5.30
CA TYR A 103 13.17 -9.22 -6.35
C TYR A 103 13.46 -10.59 -6.99
N ALA A 104 14.69 -10.89 -7.33
CA ALA A 104 15.08 -12.20 -7.89
C ALA A 104 14.76 -13.34 -6.92
N THR A 105 15.06 -13.18 -5.62
CA THR A 105 14.72 -14.14 -4.57
C THR A 105 13.21 -14.36 -4.47
N LEU A 106 12.42 -13.29 -4.53
CA LEU A 106 10.95 -13.39 -4.52
C LEU A 106 10.44 -14.16 -5.75
N MET A 107 10.98 -13.91 -6.93
CA MET A 107 10.59 -14.62 -8.16
C MET A 107 10.96 -16.11 -8.09
N GLU A 108 12.16 -16.43 -7.57
CA GLU A 108 12.58 -17.81 -7.35
C GLU A 108 11.65 -18.54 -6.35
N LEU A 109 11.34 -17.91 -5.24
CA LEU A 109 10.40 -18.44 -4.24
C LEU A 109 9.01 -18.70 -4.83
N CYS A 110 8.58 -17.88 -5.77
CA CYS A 110 7.28 -18.02 -6.44
C CYS A 110 7.29 -19.02 -7.62
N GLY A 111 8.46 -19.57 -7.98
CA GLY A 111 8.61 -20.50 -9.10
C GLY A 111 8.59 -19.83 -10.47
N GLY A 112 8.84 -18.54 -10.56
CA GLY A 112 8.90 -17.75 -11.79
C GLY A 112 8.41 -16.33 -11.58
N GLU A 113 8.38 -15.55 -12.66
CA GLU A 113 7.91 -14.18 -12.62
C GLU A 113 6.40 -14.12 -12.28
N VAL A 114 6.07 -13.40 -11.23
CA VAL A 114 4.69 -13.18 -10.75
C VAL A 114 4.38 -11.69 -10.61
N PRO A 115 3.11 -11.30 -10.77
CA PRO A 115 2.72 -9.92 -10.50
C PRO A 115 2.86 -9.58 -9.03
N VAL A 116 3.26 -8.35 -8.74
CA VAL A 116 3.39 -7.81 -7.39
C VAL A 116 2.55 -6.54 -7.20
N ALA A 117 2.18 -6.29 -5.95
CA ALA A 117 1.73 -4.98 -5.49
C ALA A 117 2.94 -4.20 -5.00
N VAL A 118 3.03 -2.92 -5.37
CA VAL A 118 4.04 -1.97 -4.86
C VAL A 118 3.28 -0.91 -4.08
N ARG A 119 3.49 -0.85 -2.77
CA ARG A 119 2.68 -0.08 -1.83
C ARG A 119 3.54 0.73 -0.89
N SER A 120 3.23 2.00 -0.76
CA SER A 120 3.86 2.87 0.24
C SER A 120 3.60 2.39 1.68
N SER A 121 4.59 2.56 2.54
CA SER A 121 4.57 2.25 3.96
C SER A 121 5.31 3.36 4.73
N ALA A 122 4.61 4.48 4.99
CA ALA A 122 5.23 5.60 5.67
C ALA A 122 5.38 5.35 7.16
N THR A 123 6.43 5.92 7.75
CA THR A 123 6.66 5.88 9.19
C THR A 123 5.64 6.76 9.95
N ALA A 124 5.12 7.79 9.29
CA ALA A 124 4.12 8.70 9.84
C ALA A 124 2.66 8.29 9.55
N GLU A 125 2.42 7.10 8.95
CA GLU A 125 1.07 6.68 8.53
C GLU A 125 0.11 6.45 9.71
N ASP A 126 0.63 5.97 10.83
CA ASP A 126 -0.13 5.57 12.03
C ASP A 126 0.17 6.48 13.25
N LEU A 127 0.29 7.79 13.04
CA LEU A 127 0.44 8.72 14.17
C LEU A 127 -0.85 8.73 15.01
N PRO A 128 -0.76 8.78 16.36
CA PRO A 128 -1.91 8.73 17.26
C PRO A 128 -2.98 9.79 16.98
N ASP A 129 -2.56 10.97 16.51
CA ASP A 129 -3.41 12.13 16.28
C ASP A 129 -3.63 12.47 14.79
N ALA A 130 -3.00 11.70 13.87
CA ALA A 130 -3.06 11.98 12.45
C ALA A 130 -2.87 10.69 11.63
N SER A 131 -3.79 10.39 10.72
CA SER A 131 -3.72 9.22 9.84
C SER A 131 -3.45 9.62 8.40
N PHE A 132 -2.32 9.17 7.86
CA PHE A 132 -2.01 9.28 6.43
C PHE A 132 -2.71 8.20 5.57
N ALA A 133 -3.65 7.46 6.15
CA ALA A 133 -4.34 6.38 5.44
C ALA A 133 -4.98 6.91 4.13
N GLY A 134 -4.72 6.22 3.04
CA GLY A 134 -5.25 6.56 1.72
C GLY A 134 -4.62 7.80 1.05
N GLN A 135 -3.59 8.41 1.65
CA GLN A 135 -2.92 9.59 1.07
C GLN A 135 -1.78 9.23 0.11
N GLN A 136 -1.38 7.96 0.07
CA GLN A 136 -0.21 7.47 -0.65
C GLN A 136 -0.59 6.45 -1.73
N ASP A 137 0.27 6.33 -2.73
CA ASP A 137 0.00 5.53 -3.91
C ASP A 137 0.16 4.02 -3.66
N THR A 138 -0.70 3.26 -4.31
CA THR A 138 -0.67 1.79 -4.40
C THR A 138 -0.71 1.38 -5.86
N TYR A 139 0.23 0.57 -6.29
CA TYR A 139 0.32 0.05 -7.65
C TYR A 139 0.10 -1.46 -7.63
N LEU A 140 -0.89 -1.90 -8.38
CA LEU A 140 -1.32 -3.30 -8.41
C LEU A 140 -0.94 -3.96 -9.72
N TRP A 141 -0.64 -5.26 -9.65
CA TRP A 141 -0.39 -6.13 -10.80
C TRP A 141 0.83 -5.71 -11.63
N ILE A 142 1.89 -5.27 -10.96
CA ILE A 142 3.14 -4.87 -11.61
C ILE A 142 3.95 -6.12 -11.93
N ILE A 143 4.44 -6.23 -13.17
CA ILE A 143 5.25 -7.33 -13.67
C ILE A 143 6.57 -6.78 -14.21
N GLY A 144 7.67 -7.43 -13.88
CA GLY A 144 9.02 -7.10 -14.34
C GLY A 144 9.74 -6.11 -13.43
N GLU A 145 11.00 -6.40 -13.18
CA GLU A 145 11.88 -5.66 -12.26
C GLU A 145 11.93 -4.16 -12.55
N GLN A 146 12.08 -3.78 -13.82
CA GLN A 146 12.19 -2.37 -14.20
C GLN A 146 10.91 -1.58 -13.86
N HIS A 147 9.75 -2.20 -14.02
CA HIS A 147 8.49 -1.58 -13.64
C HIS A 147 8.37 -1.49 -12.11
N VAL A 148 8.81 -2.52 -11.38
CA VAL A 148 8.82 -2.50 -9.91
C VAL A 148 9.70 -1.37 -9.39
N LEU A 149 10.93 -1.22 -9.92
CA LEU A 149 11.83 -0.13 -9.57
C LEU A 149 11.23 1.25 -9.86
N GLN A 150 10.55 1.39 -11.00
CA GLN A 150 9.83 2.62 -11.33
C GLN A 150 8.74 2.90 -10.28
N LYS A 151 7.93 1.90 -9.90
CA LYS A 151 6.84 2.06 -8.92
C LYS A 151 7.35 2.33 -7.51
N ILE A 152 8.49 1.77 -7.12
CA ILE A 152 9.18 2.13 -5.87
C ILE A 152 9.48 3.64 -5.84
N ARG A 153 10.06 4.18 -6.92
CA ARG A 153 10.38 5.63 -7.02
C ARG A 153 9.11 6.49 -7.03
N GLU A 154 8.04 6.03 -7.67
CA GLU A 154 6.74 6.70 -7.65
C GLU A 154 6.14 6.70 -6.23
N CYS A 155 6.29 5.60 -5.45
CA CYS A 155 5.93 5.58 -4.03
C CYS A 155 6.74 6.61 -3.22
N TRP A 156 8.04 6.73 -3.45
CA TRP A 156 8.86 7.77 -2.81
C TRP A 156 8.37 9.18 -3.15
N ALA A 157 8.07 9.44 -4.41
CA ALA A 157 7.54 10.72 -4.86
C ALA A 157 6.13 11.03 -4.30
N SER A 158 5.38 10.00 -3.88
CA SER A 158 4.01 10.18 -3.37
C SER A 158 3.95 10.96 -2.05
N LEU A 159 5.06 11.04 -1.30
CA LEU A 159 5.16 11.93 -0.13
C LEU A 159 4.95 13.41 -0.48
N TYR A 160 5.12 13.78 -1.75
CA TYR A 160 4.96 15.14 -2.25
C TYR A 160 3.79 15.31 -3.21
N THR A 161 2.76 14.44 -3.12
CA THR A 161 1.47 14.71 -3.77
C THR A 161 0.84 15.97 -3.16
N ALA A 162 0.05 16.71 -3.93
CA ALA A 162 -0.69 17.88 -3.44
C ALA A 162 -1.46 17.55 -2.15
N ARG A 163 -2.14 16.42 -2.15
CA ARG A 163 -2.89 15.91 -1.00
C ARG A 163 -2.00 15.66 0.23
N ALA A 164 -0.83 15.03 0.05
CA ALA A 164 0.12 14.76 1.13
C ALA A 164 0.72 16.06 1.70
N ILE A 165 1.04 17.03 0.85
CA ILE A 165 1.52 18.36 1.26
C ILE A 165 0.45 19.10 2.08
N THR A 166 -0.79 19.16 1.57
CA THR A 166 -1.91 19.82 2.27
C THR A 166 -2.18 19.15 3.62
N TYR A 167 -2.17 17.81 3.65
CA TYR A 167 -2.38 17.07 4.89
C TYR A 167 -1.32 17.41 5.95
N ARG A 168 -0.04 17.44 5.57
CA ARG A 168 1.04 17.81 6.49
C ARG A 168 0.91 19.25 6.99
N ALA A 169 0.60 20.16 6.08
CA ALA A 169 0.37 21.57 6.45
C ALA A 169 -0.79 21.72 7.45
N ALA A 170 -1.92 21.04 7.20
CA ALA A 170 -3.10 21.07 8.08
C ALA A 170 -2.83 20.47 9.47
N ASN A 171 -1.92 19.49 9.58
CA ASN A 171 -1.61 18.80 10.83
C ASN A 171 -0.29 19.25 11.47
N ASN A 172 0.34 20.31 10.94
CA ASN A 172 1.63 20.84 11.42
C ASN A 172 2.74 19.78 11.45
N ILE A 173 2.73 18.85 10.49
CA ILE A 173 3.77 17.83 10.33
C ILE A 173 4.92 18.43 9.51
N PRO A 174 6.16 18.47 10.03
CA PRO A 174 7.28 19.04 9.30
C PRO A 174 7.61 18.26 8.03
N ASP A 175 8.08 18.95 7.01
CA ASP A 175 8.59 18.30 5.79
C ASP A 175 9.99 17.71 5.99
N GLU A 176 10.68 18.10 7.06
CA GLU A 176 12.00 17.58 7.42
C GLU A 176 11.88 16.23 8.16
N GLY A 177 12.73 15.27 7.82
CA GLY A 177 12.74 13.94 8.43
C GLY A 177 11.65 13.00 7.95
N LEU A 178 10.97 13.35 6.86
CA LEU A 178 10.05 12.42 6.21
C LEU A 178 10.81 11.24 5.62
N SER A 179 10.32 10.05 5.88
CA SER A 179 10.83 8.85 5.25
C SER A 179 9.70 7.84 5.00
N ILE A 180 9.93 6.97 4.02
CA ILE A 180 8.93 6.02 3.55
C ILE A 180 9.59 4.72 3.09
N ALA A 181 9.09 3.61 3.60
CA ALA A 181 9.39 2.30 3.06
C ALA A 181 8.37 1.92 1.98
N VAL A 182 8.70 0.90 1.20
CA VAL A 182 7.82 0.41 0.13
C VAL A 182 7.70 -1.10 0.22
N ALA A 183 6.47 -1.60 0.34
CA ALA A 183 6.18 -3.03 0.26
C ALA A 183 6.14 -3.47 -1.21
N VAL A 184 6.92 -4.50 -1.54
CA VAL A 184 6.84 -5.25 -2.80
C VAL A 184 6.35 -6.64 -2.45
N GLN A 185 5.10 -6.96 -2.80
CA GLN A 185 4.43 -8.17 -2.34
C GLN A 185 3.76 -8.91 -3.49
N LYS A 186 3.88 -10.23 -3.53
CA LYS A 186 3.17 -11.07 -4.51
C LYS A 186 1.67 -10.78 -4.50
N MET A 187 1.11 -10.53 -5.68
CA MET A 187 -0.33 -10.39 -5.86
C MET A 187 -1.04 -11.75 -5.84
N VAL A 188 -2.24 -11.76 -5.29
CA VAL A 188 -3.18 -12.88 -5.37
C VAL A 188 -4.21 -12.58 -6.46
N ASN A 189 -4.38 -13.50 -7.40
CA ASN A 189 -5.48 -13.42 -8.36
C ASN A 189 -6.78 -13.85 -7.68
N SER A 190 -7.33 -12.94 -6.91
CA SER A 190 -8.48 -13.22 -6.04
C SER A 190 -9.79 -13.28 -6.83
N ARG A 191 -10.60 -14.32 -6.55
CA ARG A 191 -11.99 -14.40 -7.00
C ARG A 191 -12.86 -13.39 -6.22
N SER A 192 -12.58 -13.24 -4.94
CA SER A 192 -13.20 -12.28 -4.03
C SER A 192 -12.15 -11.76 -3.05
N SER A 193 -12.35 -10.55 -2.59
CA SER A 193 -11.49 -9.86 -1.63
C SER A 193 -12.32 -9.05 -0.66
N GLY A 194 -11.73 -8.70 0.47
CA GLY A 194 -12.45 -7.91 1.45
C GLY A 194 -11.58 -7.41 2.59
N VAL A 195 -12.22 -6.76 3.53
CA VAL A 195 -11.65 -6.28 4.78
C VAL A 195 -12.34 -6.95 5.95
N ALA A 196 -11.57 -7.55 6.85
CA ALA A 196 -12.08 -8.15 8.07
C ALA A 196 -11.68 -7.29 9.28
N MET A 197 -12.66 -6.86 10.05
CA MET A 197 -12.48 -6.06 11.26
C MET A 197 -12.80 -6.93 12.49
N THR A 198 -11.85 -7.01 13.40
CA THR A 198 -12.01 -7.83 14.62
C THR A 198 -12.77 -7.13 15.74
N ILE A 199 -13.32 -5.96 15.46
CA ILE A 199 -14.24 -5.18 16.29
C ILE A 199 -15.32 -4.66 15.34
N ASP A 200 -16.58 -4.63 15.75
CA ASP A 200 -17.62 -3.98 14.98
C ASP A 200 -17.37 -2.47 14.97
N PRO A 201 -17.07 -1.87 13.82
CA PRO A 201 -16.73 -0.45 13.75
C PRO A 201 -17.92 0.49 14.03
N SER A 202 -19.15 -0.01 13.97
CA SER A 202 -20.35 0.80 14.17
C SER A 202 -20.67 1.05 15.65
N ASN A 203 -20.29 0.12 16.53
CA ASN A 203 -20.68 0.15 17.94
C ASN A 203 -19.58 -0.25 18.91
N GLY A 204 -18.40 -0.68 18.41
CA GLY A 204 -17.24 -1.10 19.20
C GLY A 204 -17.39 -2.49 19.83
N ASP A 205 -18.31 -3.33 19.38
CA ASP A 205 -18.51 -4.69 19.90
C ASP A 205 -17.30 -5.59 19.58
N ARG A 206 -16.55 -5.97 20.60
CA ARG A 206 -15.36 -6.82 20.51
C ARG A 206 -15.69 -8.31 20.37
N THR A 207 -16.95 -8.70 20.51
CA THR A 207 -17.39 -10.10 20.36
C THR A 207 -17.67 -10.47 18.91
N LYS A 208 -17.59 -9.51 17.99
CA LYS A 208 -17.91 -9.67 16.57
C LYS A 208 -16.68 -9.53 15.69
N ILE A 209 -16.75 -10.21 14.54
CA ILE A 209 -15.93 -9.95 13.36
C ILE A 209 -16.87 -9.43 12.28
N VAL A 210 -16.52 -8.30 11.68
CA VAL A 210 -17.25 -7.74 10.54
C VAL A 210 -16.39 -7.89 9.30
N ILE A 211 -16.97 -8.44 8.22
CA ILE A 211 -16.28 -8.64 6.95
C ILE A 211 -17.05 -7.92 5.86
N ASP A 212 -16.38 -6.99 5.20
CA ASP A 212 -16.88 -6.37 3.97
C ASP A 212 -16.16 -7.00 2.78
N SER A 213 -16.88 -7.55 1.81
CA SER A 213 -16.28 -8.27 0.68
C SER A 213 -16.98 -8.04 -0.64
N SER A 214 -16.22 -8.12 -1.73
CA SER A 214 -16.72 -8.03 -3.09
C SER A 214 -15.96 -8.95 -4.04
N TRP A 215 -16.36 -8.98 -5.30
CA TRP A 215 -15.68 -9.76 -6.33
C TRP A 215 -14.37 -9.10 -6.76
N GLY A 216 -13.44 -9.92 -7.23
CA GLY A 216 -12.17 -9.50 -7.80
C GLY A 216 -11.15 -9.00 -6.77
N LEU A 217 -10.29 -8.07 -7.19
CA LEU A 217 -9.25 -7.47 -6.35
C LEU A 217 -9.83 -6.50 -5.32
N GLY A 218 -9.24 -6.44 -4.14
CA GLY A 218 -9.77 -5.73 -2.97
C GLY A 218 -9.76 -4.20 -3.04
N GLU A 219 -9.13 -3.60 -4.04
CA GLU A 219 -9.02 -2.14 -4.16
C GLU A 219 -10.38 -1.44 -4.15
N MET A 220 -11.38 -1.98 -4.85
CA MET A 220 -12.72 -1.38 -4.93
C MET A 220 -13.47 -1.39 -3.59
N VAL A 221 -13.17 -2.35 -2.70
CA VAL A 221 -13.73 -2.37 -1.33
C VAL A 221 -13.04 -1.30 -0.48
N VAL A 222 -11.72 -1.21 -0.58
CA VAL A 222 -10.92 -0.26 0.22
C VAL A 222 -11.16 1.18 -0.21
N SER A 223 -11.30 1.44 -1.51
CA SER A 223 -11.62 2.78 -2.05
C SER A 223 -13.06 3.21 -1.85
N GLY A 224 -13.96 2.28 -1.48
CA GLY A 224 -15.40 2.55 -1.35
C GLY A 224 -16.13 2.71 -2.68
N GLU A 225 -15.54 2.24 -3.79
CA GLU A 225 -16.14 2.33 -5.13
C GLU A 225 -17.22 1.28 -5.39
N VAL A 226 -17.30 0.26 -4.56
CA VAL A 226 -18.33 -0.79 -4.61
C VAL A 226 -19.05 -0.87 -3.27
N THR A 227 -20.36 -1.15 -3.31
CA THR A 227 -21.10 -1.52 -2.10
C THR A 227 -20.83 -3.00 -1.81
N PRO A 228 -20.06 -3.33 -0.79
CA PRO A 228 -19.66 -4.72 -0.52
C PRO A 228 -20.82 -5.52 0.10
N ASP A 229 -20.70 -6.83 0.04
CA ASP A 229 -21.43 -7.71 0.95
C ASP A 229 -20.90 -7.48 2.36
N ASN A 230 -21.79 -7.49 3.35
CA ASN A 230 -21.43 -7.38 4.75
C ASN A 230 -21.79 -8.65 5.51
N PHE A 231 -20.83 -9.21 6.22
CA PHE A 231 -21.01 -10.40 7.05
C PHE A 231 -20.60 -10.07 8.49
N VAL A 232 -21.44 -10.41 9.44
CA VAL A 232 -21.15 -10.28 10.87
C VAL A 232 -21.06 -11.69 11.48
N LEU A 233 -19.91 -12.02 12.06
CA LEU A 233 -19.68 -13.30 12.70
C LEU A 233 -19.57 -13.10 14.21
N ASP A 234 -20.07 -14.08 14.96
CA ASP A 234 -19.82 -14.22 16.38
C ASP A 234 -18.44 -14.88 16.59
N LYS A 235 -17.55 -14.27 17.39
CA LYS A 235 -16.19 -14.80 17.63
C LYS A 235 -16.13 -16.08 18.43
N ILE A 236 -17.14 -16.33 19.27
CA ILE A 236 -17.17 -17.52 20.13
C ILE A 236 -17.73 -18.70 19.34
N MET A 237 -18.85 -18.47 18.66
CA MET A 237 -19.53 -19.51 17.89
C MET A 237 -18.92 -19.73 16.52
N MET A 238 -18.08 -18.80 16.05
CA MET A 238 -17.52 -18.79 14.70
C MET A 238 -18.58 -19.02 13.61
N SER A 239 -19.73 -18.38 13.79
CA SER A 239 -20.88 -18.48 12.89
C SER A 239 -21.36 -17.12 12.43
N VAL A 240 -21.89 -17.07 11.22
CA VAL A 240 -22.49 -15.84 10.66
C VAL A 240 -23.80 -15.57 11.39
N VAL A 241 -23.89 -14.40 12.05
CA VAL A 241 -25.10 -13.97 12.79
C VAL A 241 -25.91 -12.94 12.02
N ASN A 242 -25.29 -12.26 11.07
CA ASN A 242 -25.97 -11.36 10.14
C ASN A 242 -25.24 -11.32 8.81
N ARG A 243 -26.00 -11.15 7.71
CA ARG A 243 -25.43 -10.91 6.38
C ARG A 243 -26.31 -9.97 5.57
N ILE A 244 -25.65 -9.10 4.81
CA ILE A 244 -26.29 -8.23 3.82
C ILE A 244 -25.58 -8.51 2.49
N ILE A 245 -26.33 -8.95 1.48
CA ILE A 245 -25.79 -9.19 0.14
C ILE A 245 -26.15 -8.02 -0.73
N SER A 246 -25.14 -7.39 -1.29
CA SER A 246 -25.27 -6.19 -2.12
C SER A 246 -25.26 -6.54 -3.60
N ASP A 247 -25.67 -5.59 -4.42
CA ASP A 247 -25.60 -5.67 -5.87
C ASP A 247 -24.22 -5.14 -6.33
N LYS A 248 -23.32 -6.07 -6.66
CA LYS A 248 -21.91 -5.81 -7.00
C LYS A 248 -21.73 -5.72 -8.52
N HIS A 249 -21.92 -4.52 -9.08
CA HIS A 249 -21.93 -4.28 -10.53
C HIS A 249 -20.60 -4.49 -11.22
N GLU A 250 -19.49 -4.19 -10.56
CA GLU A 250 -18.16 -4.22 -11.14
C GLU A 250 -17.19 -4.98 -10.26
N GLU A 251 -16.21 -5.55 -10.88
CA GLU A 251 -15.03 -6.16 -10.26
C GLU A 251 -13.75 -5.65 -10.90
N LEU A 252 -12.68 -5.58 -10.13
CA LEU A 252 -11.35 -5.28 -10.62
C LEU A 252 -10.61 -6.60 -10.85
N VAL A 253 -10.16 -6.82 -12.08
CA VAL A 253 -9.49 -8.06 -12.48
C VAL A 253 -8.16 -7.79 -13.16
N PRO A 254 -7.17 -8.71 -13.04
CA PRO A 254 -5.94 -8.57 -13.78
C PRO A 254 -6.17 -8.76 -15.27
N THR A 255 -5.42 -8.00 -16.07
CA THR A 255 -5.30 -8.21 -17.51
C THR A 255 -4.04 -9.02 -17.83
N GLY A 256 -3.99 -9.67 -18.98
CA GLY A 256 -2.81 -10.45 -19.41
C GLY A 256 -1.55 -9.63 -19.71
N HIS A 257 -1.55 -8.30 -19.49
CA HIS A 257 -0.48 -7.39 -19.89
C HIS A 257 0.12 -6.58 -18.73
N GLY A 258 0.09 -7.13 -17.50
CA GLY A 258 0.69 -6.44 -16.34
C GLY A 258 -0.11 -5.20 -15.89
N SER A 259 -1.41 -5.23 -16.03
CA SER A 259 -2.33 -4.18 -15.61
C SER A 259 -3.62 -4.78 -15.05
N ILE A 260 -4.47 -3.94 -14.50
CA ILE A 260 -5.80 -4.28 -13.99
C ILE A 260 -6.85 -3.54 -14.80
N ALA A 261 -8.05 -4.13 -14.90
CA ALA A 261 -9.19 -3.51 -15.56
C ALA A 261 -10.48 -3.73 -14.78
N ARG A 262 -11.38 -2.77 -14.89
CA ARG A 262 -12.77 -2.93 -14.43
C ARG A 262 -13.52 -3.81 -15.39
N LYS A 263 -14.29 -4.73 -14.84
CA LYS A 263 -15.15 -5.65 -15.58
C LYS A 263 -16.53 -5.66 -14.94
N GLU A 264 -17.56 -5.61 -15.77
CA GLU A 264 -18.93 -5.79 -15.32
C GLU A 264 -19.16 -7.21 -14.81
N VAL A 265 -19.86 -7.33 -13.70
CA VAL A 265 -20.28 -8.61 -13.10
C VAL A 265 -21.67 -8.97 -13.58
N GLU A 266 -21.78 -10.10 -14.29
CA GLU A 266 -23.04 -10.59 -14.81
C GLU A 266 -23.87 -11.33 -13.74
N GLU A 267 -25.19 -11.39 -13.95
CA GLU A 267 -26.08 -12.23 -13.15
C GLU A 267 -25.83 -13.73 -13.45
N PRO A 268 -26.01 -14.63 -12.47
CA PRO A 268 -26.49 -14.39 -11.10
C PRO A 268 -25.38 -14.02 -10.10
N ARG A 269 -24.12 -13.90 -10.54
CA ARG A 269 -22.96 -13.65 -9.68
C ARG A 269 -23.06 -12.28 -8.99
N ARG A 270 -23.60 -11.30 -9.67
CA ARG A 270 -23.76 -9.93 -9.21
C ARG A 270 -24.52 -9.84 -7.88
N SER A 271 -25.63 -10.58 -7.77
CA SER A 271 -26.51 -10.61 -6.59
C SER A 271 -26.23 -11.80 -5.66
N SER A 272 -25.23 -12.63 -5.96
CA SER A 272 -24.83 -13.76 -5.09
C SER A 272 -23.76 -13.37 -4.06
N PRO A 273 -23.69 -14.09 -2.91
CA PRO A 273 -22.66 -13.84 -1.91
C PRO A 273 -21.24 -13.95 -2.48
N SER A 274 -20.37 -12.99 -2.17
CA SER A 274 -18.96 -12.99 -2.57
C SER A 274 -18.10 -13.97 -1.76
N LEU A 275 -18.55 -14.38 -0.58
CA LEU A 275 -17.94 -15.40 0.27
C LEU A 275 -18.88 -16.59 0.46
N SER A 276 -18.32 -17.79 0.61
CA SER A 276 -19.04 -18.99 1.07
C SER A 276 -19.23 -18.96 2.59
N GLU A 277 -20.06 -19.83 3.10
CA GLU A 277 -20.25 -20.01 4.55
C GLU A 277 -19.16 -20.87 5.20
N ASP A 278 -18.29 -21.52 4.39
CA ASP A 278 -17.20 -22.43 4.83
C ASP A 278 -15.89 -21.68 5.09
#